data_4fe288ff977ff67e2f70334fc6b76194
#
_entry.id   4fe288ff977ff67e2f70334fc6b76194
#
_cell.length_a   1.000
_cell.length_b   1.000
_cell.length_c   1.000
_cell.angle_alpha   90.00
_cell.angle_beta   90.00
_cell.angle_gamma   90.00
#
_symmetry.space_group_name_H-M   'P 1'
#
loop_
_entity.id
_entity.type
_entity.pdbx_description
1 polymer ?
#
loop_
_entity_poly.entity_id
_entity_poly.type
_entity_poly.pdbx_seq_one_letter_code
_entity_poly.pdbx_strand_id
1 'polypeptide(L)'
;MASNPVPVTQTSGGAEASRAIEYLSQPAAVSMADHWFAISSTDHFWVRRRFTVLQRLAGQRISGAREMAEFGCGHGLLQRQIEDAYGREVTGFDLNECALRQSASRLSRVCCYNILQCDPALHKRFDVILLFDVLEHISDEQQFLRALSFHLAPGGTLIINVPAGRWAWSSYDVADGHLRRYSLETLQRTVCASDYSLIAWSYWGLPLVPAVLVRKLWLLGERDQDKIITAGFDSRSPAINKMMGLISRCEWLPQKVLGTSLMAVFSAA
;
A
#
# COMPACT_ATOMS: atom_id res chain seq x y z
N MET A 1 -52.74 32.68 2.26
CA MET A 1 -52.68 31.27 1.86
C MET A 1 -51.21 30.86 1.91
N ALA A 2 -50.84 30.20 3.00
CA ALA A 2 -49.45 29.76 3.23
C ALA A 2 -49.31 28.31 2.72
N SER A 3 -48.40 28.10 1.81
CA SER A 3 -48.05 26.77 1.28
C SER A 3 -47.07 26.06 2.22
N ASN A 4 -47.49 24.91 2.75
CA ASN A 4 -46.68 24.01 3.54
C ASN A 4 -45.55 23.37 2.69
N PRO A 5 -44.34 23.22 3.21
CA PRO A 5 -43.30 22.45 2.54
C PRO A 5 -43.53 20.94 2.72
N VAL A 6 -43.37 20.21 1.63
CA VAL A 6 -43.40 18.74 1.55
C VAL A 6 -42.19 18.17 2.32
N PRO A 7 -42.37 17.14 3.16
CA PRO A 7 -41.23 16.52 3.85
C PRO A 7 -40.38 15.67 2.87
N VAL A 8 -39.10 15.96 2.79
CA VAL A 8 -38.10 15.14 2.10
C VAL A 8 -37.90 13.87 2.93
N THR A 9 -38.35 12.75 2.40
CA THR A 9 -38.02 11.43 2.95
C THR A 9 -36.52 11.17 2.84
N GLN A 10 -35.84 11.22 3.96
CA GLN A 10 -34.48 10.68 4.06
C GLN A 10 -34.56 9.15 3.90
N THR A 11 -34.04 8.64 2.78
CA THR A 11 -33.76 7.23 2.62
C THR A 11 -32.65 6.86 3.60
N SER A 12 -32.97 6.02 4.56
CA SER A 12 -32.07 5.41 5.51
C SER A 12 -31.10 4.49 4.75
N GLY A 13 -29.95 5.06 4.32
CA GLY A 13 -28.76 4.28 3.99
C GLY A 13 -28.28 3.61 5.28
N GLY A 14 -28.25 2.26 5.30
CA GLY A 14 -27.77 1.50 6.44
C GLY A 14 -26.36 1.99 6.83
N ALA A 15 -26.23 2.48 8.04
CA ALA A 15 -24.92 2.78 8.64
C ALA A 15 -24.18 1.45 8.75
N GLU A 16 -23.23 1.19 7.86
CA GLU A 16 -22.18 0.20 8.12
C GLU A 16 -21.53 0.62 9.44
N ALA A 17 -21.63 -0.24 10.45
CA ALA A 17 -21.06 0.02 11.76
C ALA A 17 -19.56 0.29 11.56
N SER A 18 -19.14 1.53 11.82
CA SER A 18 -17.73 1.91 11.82
C SER A 18 -17.00 0.94 12.74
N ARG A 19 -16.08 0.16 12.17
CA ARG A 19 -15.29 -0.81 12.92
C ARG A 19 -14.46 -0.08 13.95
N ALA A 20 -14.46 -0.57 15.19
CA ALA A 20 -13.69 0.04 16.26
C ALA A 20 -12.18 -0.08 15.95
N ILE A 21 -11.48 1.05 15.96
CA ILE A 21 -10.01 1.07 15.88
C ILE A 21 -9.48 0.63 17.26
N GLU A 22 -8.54 -0.30 17.25
CA GLU A 22 -7.80 -0.69 18.44
C GLU A 22 -6.56 0.21 18.58
N TYR A 23 -6.46 0.91 19.69
CA TYR A 23 -5.33 1.82 19.95
C TYR A 23 -4.27 1.14 20.81
N LEU A 24 -3.18 0.71 20.17
CA LEU A 24 -1.98 0.19 20.84
C LEU A 24 -0.91 1.28 20.99
N SER A 25 -1.01 2.35 20.23
CA SER A 25 -0.14 3.52 20.27
C SER A 25 -0.96 4.80 20.10
N GLN A 26 -0.35 5.95 20.39
CA GLN A 26 -0.95 7.24 20.05
C GLN A 26 -0.87 7.45 18.54
N PRO A 27 -1.93 8.00 17.92
CA PRO A 27 -1.89 8.41 16.52
C PRO A 27 -0.77 9.42 16.27
N ALA A 28 -0.18 9.37 15.08
CA ALA A 28 0.84 10.33 14.67
C ALA A 28 0.59 10.76 13.21
N ALA A 29 1.03 11.97 12.89
CA ALA A 29 1.05 12.43 11.51
C ALA A 29 2.02 11.56 10.70
N VAL A 30 1.56 11.06 9.57
CA VAL A 30 2.39 10.35 8.59
C VAL A 30 2.58 11.21 7.35
N SER A 31 3.65 10.97 6.60
CA SER A 31 4.02 11.80 5.46
C SER A 31 3.15 11.59 4.21
N MET A 32 2.29 10.57 4.22
CA MET A 32 1.44 10.26 3.07
C MET A 32 0.33 11.32 2.91
N ALA A 33 0.16 11.81 1.70
CA ALA A 33 -0.88 12.79 1.39
C ALA A 33 -2.27 12.16 1.52
N ASP A 34 -3.15 12.76 2.34
CA ASP A 34 -4.54 12.29 2.56
C ASP A 34 -5.36 12.25 1.25
N HIS A 35 -4.96 13.00 0.23
CA HIS A 35 -5.56 12.98 -1.10
C HIS A 35 -5.56 11.59 -1.76
N TRP A 36 -4.55 10.75 -1.47
CA TRP A 36 -4.51 9.39 -1.98
C TRP A 36 -5.72 8.57 -1.49
N PHE A 37 -6.12 8.75 -0.24
CA PHE A 37 -7.27 8.03 0.32
C PHE A 37 -8.59 8.44 -0.34
N ALA A 38 -8.70 9.68 -0.82
CA ALA A 38 -9.90 10.18 -1.50
C ALA A 38 -10.05 9.65 -2.93
N ILE A 39 -8.96 9.29 -3.61
CA ILE A 39 -8.98 8.88 -5.03
C ILE A 39 -8.76 7.38 -5.22
N SER A 40 -8.18 6.70 -4.25
CA SER A 40 -7.88 5.27 -4.35
C SER A 40 -9.07 4.42 -3.92
N SER A 41 -9.33 3.38 -4.69
CA SER A 41 -10.36 2.37 -4.42
C SER A 41 -9.84 1.00 -4.87
N THR A 42 -10.53 -0.07 -4.48
CA THR A 42 -10.22 -1.43 -4.95
C THR A 42 -10.33 -1.56 -6.47
N ASP A 43 -11.11 -0.67 -7.13
CA ASP A 43 -11.29 -0.66 -8.58
C ASP A 43 -10.22 0.15 -9.34
N HIS A 44 -9.40 0.91 -8.63
CA HIS A 44 -8.32 1.67 -9.25
C HIS A 44 -7.34 0.73 -9.96
N PHE A 45 -7.01 1.02 -11.23
CA PHE A 45 -6.20 0.13 -12.09
C PHE A 45 -4.86 -0.26 -11.45
N TRP A 46 -4.20 0.68 -10.77
CA TRP A 46 -2.91 0.47 -10.11
C TRP A 46 -3.05 -0.45 -8.89
N VAL A 47 -4.07 -0.25 -8.05
CA VAL A 47 -4.38 -1.07 -6.88
C VAL A 47 -4.68 -2.51 -7.31
N ARG A 48 -5.48 -2.70 -8.38
CA ARG A 48 -5.78 -4.03 -8.95
C ARG A 48 -4.52 -4.68 -9.53
N ARG A 49 -3.68 -3.91 -10.23
CA ARG A 49 -2.44 -4.47 -10.81
C ARG A 49 -1.46 -4.87 -9.72
N ARG A 50 -1.26 -4.05 -8.70
CA ARG A 50 -0.43 -4.35 -7.52
C ARG A 50 -0.87 -5.66 -6.87
N PHE A 51 -2.17 -5.85 -6.68
CA PHE A 51 -2.72 -7.08 -6.14
C PHE A 51 -2.48 -8.31 -7.05
N THR A 52 -2.60 -8.15 -8.37
CA THR A 52 -2.28 -9.23 -9.33
C THR A 52 -0.81 -9.66 -9.21
N VAL A 53 0.12 -8.71 -9.02
CA VAL A 53 1.54 -9.01 -8.80
C VAL A 53 1.72 -9.81 -7.50
N LEU A 54 1.08 -9.38 -6.42
CA LEU A 54 1.09 -10.07 -5.14
C LEU A 54 0.61 -11.52 -5.27
N GLN A 55 -0.52 -11.74 -5.96
CA GLN A 55 -1.07 -13.07 -6.19
C GLN A 55 -0.10 -13.96 -6.96
N ARG A 56 0.59 -13.42 -7.96
CA ARG A 56 1.56 -14.17 -8.78
C ARG A 56 2.83 -14.53 -8.01
N LEU A 57 3.30 -13.66 -7.12
CA LEU A 57 4.54 -13.86 -6.37
C LEU A 57 4.34 -14.64 -5.07
N ALA A 58 3.22 -14.43 -4.39
CA ALA A 58 3.05 -14.87 -3.02
C ALA A 58 1.65 -15.43 -2.69
N GLY A 59 0.79 -15.68 -3.68
CA GLY A 59 -0.59 -16.13 -3.45
C GLY A 59 -0.70 -17.39 -2.60
N GLN A 60 0.20 -18.37 -2.79
CA GLN A 60 0.23 -19.60 -1.98
C GLN A 60 0.62 -19.32 -0.52
N ARG A 61 1.52 -18.35 -0.28
CA ARG A 61 1.92 -17.95 1.08
C ARG A 61 0.79 -17.26 1.80
N ILE A 62 0.06 -16.38 1.12
CA ILE A 62 -1.13 -15.69 1.65
C ILE A 62 -2.24 -16.71 1.98
N SER A 63 -2.56 -17.61 1.06
CA SER A 63 -3.62 -18.61 1.30
C SER A 63 -3.28 -19.59 2.42
N GLY A 64 -2.00 -19.91 2.64
CA GLY A 64 -1.51 -20.82 3.66
C GLY A 64 -1.19 -20.17 5.01
N ALA A 65 -1.13 -18.83 5.10
CA ALA A 65 -0.80 -18.14 6.33
C ALA A 65 -1.90 -18.31 7.39
N ARG A 66 -1.52 -18.40 8.66
CA ARG A 66 -2.46 -18.40 9.80
C ARG A 66 -2.73 -16.99 10.30
N GLU A 67 -1.67 -16.23 10.51
CA GLU A 67 -1.70 -14.86 11.02
C GLU A 67 -0.98 -13.95 10.04
N MET A 68 -1.67 -12.93 9.55
CA MET A 68 -1.12 -11.94 8.61
C MET A 68 -1.22 -10.54 9.17
N ALA A 69 -0.23 -9.70 8.86
CA ALA A 69 -0.25 -8.27 9.16
C ALA A 69 0.10 -7.43 7.94
N GLU A 70 -0.50 -6.24 7.86
CA GLU A 70 -0.08 -5.16 6.97
C GLU A 70 0.34 -3.97 7.82
N PHE A 71 1.61 -3.57 7.75
CA PHE A 71 2.12 -2.36 8.38
C PHE A 71 2.10 -1.21 7.38
N GLY A 72 1.48 -0.09 7.78
CA GLY A 72 1.14 1.00 6.88
C GLY A 72 -0.09 0.64 6.03
N CYS A 73 -1.13 0.12 6.64
CA CYS A 73 -2.33 -0.35 5.92
C CYS A 73 -3.18 0.78 5.33
N GLY A 74 -2.97 2.03 5.77
CA GLY A 74 -3.78 3.17 5.37
C GLY A 74 -5.27 2.91 5.60
N HIS A 75 -6.07 3.09 4.56
CA HIS A 75 -7.52 2.81 4.60
C HIS A 75 -7.88 1.37 4.15
N GLY A 76 -6.95 0.40 4.27
CA GLY A 76 -7.24 -1.04 4.22
C GLY A 76 -7.60 -1.62 2.86
N LEU A 77 -7.17 -1.04 1.74
CA LEU A 77 -7.51 -1.56 0.40
C LEU A 77 -6.91 -2.94 0.15
N LEU A 78 -5.68 -3.19 0.59
CA LEU A 78 -5.04 -4.49 0.40
C LEU A 78 -5.68 -5.54 1.31
N GLN A 79 -6.00 -5.18 2.56
CA GLN A 79 -6.79 -6.02 3.46
C GLN A 79 -8.07 -6.46 2.75
N ARG A 80 -8.85 -5.50 2.20
CA ARG A 80 -10.08 -5.77 1.48
C ARG A 80 -9.88 -6.70 0.28
N GLN A 81 -8.83 -6.50 -0.51
CA GLN A 81 -8.53 -7.37 -1.65
C GLN A 81 -8.19 -8.82 -1.22
N ILE A 82 -7.47 -8.99 -0.11
CA ILE A 82 -7.14 -10.32 0.44
C ILE A 82 -8.41 -10.99 1.00
N GLU A 83 -9.25 -10.24 1.70
CA GLU A 83 -10.55 -10.73 2.19
C GLU A 83 -11.42 -11.24 1.04
N ASP A 84 -11.58 -10.44 -0.02
CA ASP A 84 -12.41 -10.79 -1.17
C ASP A 84 -11.86 -11.97 -1.97
N ALA A 85 -10.55 -12.10 -2.10
CA ALA A 85 -9.91 -13.12 -2.93
C ALA A 85 -9.66 -14.44 -2.21
N TYR A 86 -9.40 -14.41 -0.90
CA TYR A 86 -8.95 -15.57 -0.12
C TYR A 86 -9.83 -15.87 1.09
N GLY A 87 -10.78 -14.99 1.45
CA GLY A 87 -11.58 -15.13 2.67
C GLY A 87 -10.73 -15.06 3.95
N ARG A 88 -9.59 -14.34 3.92
CA ARG A 88 -8.60 -14.30 5.00
C ARG A 88 -8.53 -12.92 5.63
N GLU A 89 -8.36 -12.90 6.94
CA GLU A 89 -8.12 -11.66 7.69
C GLU A 89 -6.65 -11.24 7.63
N VAL A 90 -6.40 -9.93 7.64
CA VAL A 90 -5.07 -9.32 7.72
C VAL A 90 -5.13 -8.21 8.75
N THR A 91 -4.48 -8.36 9.91
CA THR A 91 -4.44 -7.27 10.89
C THR A 91 -3.72 -6.06 10.29
N GLY A 92 -4.44 -4.95 10.15
CA GLY A 92 -3.88 -3.70 9.62
C GLY A 92 -3.36 -2.82 10.73
N PHE A 93 -2.14 -2.32 10.55
CA PHE A 93 -1.48 -1.39 11.46
C PHE A 93 -1.13 -0.10 10.73
N ASP A 94 -1.52 1.04 11.28
CA ASP A 94 -1.15 2.37 10.77
C ASP A 94 -1.11 3.37 11.93
N LEU A 95 -0.46 4.51 11.74
CA LEU A 95 -0.48 5.64 12.67
C LEU A 95 -1.47 6.73 12.25
N ASN A 96 -1.93 6.71 11.00
CA ASN A 96 -2.90 7.67 10.47
C ASN A 96 -4.32 7.28 10.88
N GLU A 97 -4.80 7.88 11.95
CA GLU A 97 -6.15 7.64 12.45
C GLU A 97 -7.24 7.97 11.42
N CYS A 98 -7.05 9.03 10.62
CA CYS A 98 -8.03 9.41 9.58
C CYS A 98 -8.18 8.32 8.53
N ALA A 99 -7.06 7.68 8.13
CA ALA A 99 -7.08 6.56 7.21
C ALA A 99 -7.74 5.33 7.82
N LEU A 100 -7.41 4.98 9.07
CA LEU A 100 -8.00 3.83 9.78
C LEU A 100 -9.52 3.96 9.94
N ARG A 101 -10.03 5.18 10.20
CA ARG A 101 -11.48 5.46 10.29
C ARG A 101 -12.22 5.23 8.97
N GLN A 102 -11.51 5.29 7.84
CA GLN A 102 -12.05 5.08 6.50
C GLN A 102 -11.74 3.67 5.97
N SER A 103 -11.40 2.73 6.85
CA SER A 103 -10.98 1.38 6.43
C SER A 103 -12.03 0.69 5.55
N ALA A 104 -11.58 0.23 4.39
CA ALA A 104 -12.36 -0.58 3.46
C ALA A 104 -12.47 -2.06 3.88
N SER A 105 -11.68 -2.48 4.87
CA SER A 105 -11.70 -3.84 5.40
C SER A 105 -13.07 -4.20 5.97
N ARG A 106 -13.49 -5.45 5.80
CA ARG A 106 -14.76 -5.98 6.34
C ARG A 106 -14.56 -7.06 7.40
N LEU A 107 -13.46 -7.79 7.34
CA LEU A 107 -13.17 -8.91 8.23
C LEU A 107 -12.01 -8.58 9.18
N SER A 108 -10.97 -7.91 8.68
CA SER A 108 -9.69 -7.72 9.35
C SER A 108 -9.75 -6.69 10.48
N ARG A 109 -8.96 -6.87 11.51
CA ARG A 109 -8.74 -5.88 12.57
C ARG A 109 -7.98 -4.68 12.05
N VAL A 110 -8.24 -3.49 12.59
CA VAL A 110 -7.52 -2.25 12.32
C VAL A 110 -7.00 -1.67 13.62
N CYS A 111 -5.69 -1.42 13.67
CA CYS A 111 -5.00 -1.02 14.90
C CYS A 111 -4.18 0.24 14.65
N CYS A 112 -4.30 1.22 15.53
CA CYS A 112 -3.36 2.34 15.59
C CYS A 112 -2.14 1.87 16.36
N TYR A 113 -0.99 1.70 15.66
CA TYR A 113 0.19 1.10 16.27
C TYR A 113 1.51 1.61 15.66
N ASN A 114 2.42 2.02 16.53
CA ASN A 114 3.80 2.32 16.17
C ASN A 114 4.65 1.05 16.29
N ILE A 115 5.06 0.51 15.16
CA ILE A 115 5.85 -0.72 15.08
C ILE A 115 7.16 -0.66 15.91
N LEU A 116 7.74 0.53 16.07
CA LEU A 116 8.98 0.72 16.83
C LEU A 116 8.82 0.49 18.35
N GLN A 117 7.59 0.44 18.86
CA GLN A 117 7.32 0.11 20.27
C GLN A 117 7.52 -1.37 20.59
N CYS A 118 7.51 -2.25 19.57
CA CYS A 118 7.75 -3.68 19.73
C CYS A 118 6.90 -4.30 20.85
N ASP A 119 5.57 -4.17 20.76
CA ASP A 119 4.65 -4.72 21.77
C ASP A 119 4.89 -6.23 21.97
N PRO A 120 5.19 -6.70 23.21
CA PRO A 120 5.41 -8.12 23.49
C PRO A 120 4.25 -9.03 23.09
N ALA A 121 3.00 -8.55 23.08
CA ALA A 121 1.83 -9.31 22.64
C ALA A 121 1.83 -9.63 21.14
N LEU A 122 2.64 -8.91 20.35
CA LEU A 122 2.79 -9.09 18.92
C LEU A 122 4.11 -9.76 18.53
N HIS A 123 4.94 -10.19 19.53
CA HIS A 123 6.23 -10.80 19.27
C HIS A 123 6.09 -12.13 18.52
N LYS A 124 6.80 -12.24 17.38
CA LYS A 124 6.83 -13.45 16.52
C LYS A 124 5.45 -14.00 16.15
N ARG A 125 4.47 -13.11 16.03
CA ARG A 125 3.07 -13.49 15.86
C ARG A 125 2.72 -13.82 14.40
N PHE A 126 3.26 -13.10 13.41
CA PHE A 126 2.76 -13.14 12.05
C PHE A 126 3.58 -14.06 11.15
N ASP A 127 2.89 -14.97 10.44
CA ASP A 127 3.50 -15.83 9.41
C ASP A 127 3.83 -15.03 8.14
N VAL A 128 3.02 -14.00 7.83
CA VAL A 128 3.21 -13.11 6.69
C VAL A 128 3.04 -11.67 7.12
N ILE A 129 4.02 -10.85 6.78
CA ILE A 129 3.94 -9.39 6.92
C ILE A 129 3.96 -8.76 5.52
N LEU A 130 3.01 -7.84 5.29
CA LEU A 130 2.88 -7.02 4.10
C LEU A 130 3.35 -5.60 4.43
N LEU A 131 4.21 -5.05 3.57
CA LEU A 131 4.75 -3.69 3.69
C LEU A 131 4.69 -3.01 2.31
N PHE A 132 3.61 -2.29 2.05
CA PHE A 132 3.30 -1.79 0.73
C PHE A 132 3.33 -0.26 0.69
N ASP A 133 4.31 0.27 -0.06
CA ASP A 133 4.49 1.70 -0.27
C ASP A 133 4.68 2.46 1.07
N VAL A 134 5.57 1.93 1.93
CA VAL A 134 5.91 2.46 3.25
C VAL A 134 7.40 2.71 3.38
N LEU A 135 8.26 1.77 2.94
CA LEU A 135 9.70 1.79 3.23
C LEU A 135 10.39 3.02 2.63
N GLU A 136 9.90 3.55 1.52
CA GLU A 136 10.38 4.79 0.88
C GLU A 136 10.19 6.05 1.73
N HIS A 137 9.29 6.03 2.71
CA HIS A 137 9.03 7.12 3.64
C HIS A 137 9.86 7.02 4.93
N ILE A 138 10.49 5.87 5.19
CA ILE A 138 11.20 5.59 6.43
C ILE A 138 12.64 6.11 6.35
N SER A 139 13.03 6.99 7.27
CA SER A 139 14.38 7.55 7.33
C SER A 139 15.41 6.49 7.77
N ASP A 140 15.16 5.79 8.88
CA ASP A 140 15.99 4.69 9.38
C ASP A 140 15.36 3.33 9.03
N GLU A 141 15.66 2.86 7.81
CA GLU A 141 15.17 1.58 7.30
C GLU A 141 15.63 0.40 8.16
N GLN A 142 16.84 0.46 8.70
CA GLN A 142 17.41 -0.64 9.49
C GLN A 142 16.68 -0.79 10.84
N GLN A 143 16.39 0.32 11.52
CA GLN A 143 15.60 0.28 12.75
C GLN A 143 14.20 -0.26 12.47
N PHE A 144 13.56 0.19 11.39
CA PHE A 144 12.23 -0.25 11.00
C PHE A 144 12.19 -1.74 10.64
N LEU A 145 13.17 -2.24 9.86
CA LEU A 145 13.26 -3.66 9.49
C LEU A 145 13.54 -4.56 10.70
N ARG A 146 14.35 -4.12 11.67
CA ARG A 146 14.52 -4.85 12.94
C ARG A 146 13.21 -4.93 13.71
N ALA A 147 12.42 -3.86 13.74
CA ALA A 147 11.10 -3.89 14.36
C ALA A 147 10.15 -4.84 13.62
N LEU A 148 10.18 -4.89 12.27
CA LEU A 148 9.44 -5.90 11.50
C LEU A 148 9.86 -7.33 11.88
N SER A 149 11.18 -7.58 12.02
CA SER A 149 11.71 -8.89 12.44
C SER A 149 11.23 -9.31 13.83
N PHE A 150 11.00 -8.35 14.74
CA PHE A 150 10.40 -8.61 16.05
C PHE A 150 8.99 -9.22 15.93
N HIS A 151 8.20 -8.77 14.96
CA HIS A 151 6.80 -9.18 14.79
C HIS A 151 6.64 -10.44 13.93
N LEU A 152 7.61 -10.72 13.03
CA LEU A 152 7.55 -11.84 12.09
C LEU A 152 7.95 -13.15 12.76
N ALA A 153 7.16 -14.19 12.56
CA ALA A 153 7.45 -15.54 13.06
C ALA A 153 8.75 -16.10 12.43
N PRO A 154 9.46 -17.02 13.11
CA PRO A 154 10.60 -17.72 12.50
C PRO A 154 10.20 -18.40 11.20
N GLY A 155 11.00 -18.23 10.14
CA GLY A 155 10.67 -18.71 8.80
C GLY A 155 9.50 -17.99 8.12
N GLY A 156 8.97 -16.93 8.75
CA GLY A 156 7.88 -16.12 8.21
C GLY A 156 8.28 -15.38 6.93
N THR A 157 7.29 -14.86 6.24
CA THR A 157 7.44 -14.19 4.95
C THR A 157 7.20 -12.69 5.09
N LEU A 158 8.15 -11.88 4.62
CA LEU A 158 8.01 -10.44 4.45
C LEU A 158 7.81 -10.13 2.96
N ILE A 159 6.73 -9.43 2.62
CA ILE A 159 6.42 -9.02 1.25
C ILE A 159 6.44 -7.50 1.18
N ILE A 160 7.33 -6.97 0.36
CA ILE A 160 7.55 -5.52 0.22
C ILE A 160 7.15 -5.08 -1.18
N ASN A 161 6.37 -4.01 -1.29
CA ASN A 161 6.16 -3.26 -2.53
C ASN A 161 6.70 -1.84 -2.34
N VAL A 162 7.51 -1.36 -3.30
CA VAL A 162 8.13 -0.02 -3.25
C VAL A 162 8.18 0.60 -4.65
N PRO A 163 8.25 1.95 -4.76
CA PRO A 163 8.50 2.62 -6.02
C PRO A 163 9.90 2.27 -6.56
N ALA A 164 9.96 1.93 -7.86
CA ALA A 164 11.19 1.51 -8.50
C ALA A 164 11.82 2.60 -9.36
N GLY A 165 13.17 2.51 -9.49
CA GLY A 165 13.97 3.25 -10.46
C GLY A 165 14.16 4.73 -10.14
N ARG A 166 15.40 5.13 -9.78
CA ARG A 166 15.75 6.54 -9.58
C ARG A 166 15.51 7.42 -10.82
N TRP A 167 15.50 6.82 -12.02
CA TRP A 167 15.19 7.51 -13.27
C TRP A 167 13.78 8.12 -13.28
N ALA A 168 12.84 7.53 -12.53
CA ALA A 168 11.45 7.99 -12.42
C ALA A 168 11.25 9.07 -11.33
N TRP A 169 12.28 9.38 -10.54
CA TRP A 169 12.21 10.40 -9.49
C TRP A 169 11.74 11.75 -10.05
N SER A 170 10.77 12.38 -9.40
CA SER A 170 10.16 13.63 -9.84
C SER A 170 9.65 14.45 -8.65
N SER A 171 9.09 15.63 -8.91
CA SER A 171 8.40 16.44 -7.90
C SER A 171 7.22 15.71 -7.25
N TYR A 172 6.64 14.73 -7.93
CA TYR A 172 5.61 13.86 -7.34
C TYR A 172 6.13 13.09 -6.13
N ASP A 173 7.34 12.49 -6.22
CA ASP A 173 7.94 11.76 -5.10
C ASP A 173 8.17 12.68 -3.89
N VAL A 174 8.61 13.90 -4.16
CA VAL A 174 8.83 14.90 -3.10
C VAL A 174 7.51 15.31 -2.43
N ALA A 175 6.46 15.55 -3.23
CA ALA A 175 5.15 15.93 -2.73
C ALA A 175 4.46 14.81 -1.93
N ASP A 176 4.71 13.56 -2.31
CA ASP A 176 4.21 12.35 -1.62
C ASP A 176 5.07 11.99 -0.39
N GLY A 177 6.17 12.71 -0.14
CA GLY A 177 7.06 12.52 1.00
C GLY A 177 8.01 11.33 0.87
N HIS A 178 8.26 10.86 -0.35
CA HIS A 178 9.28 9.84 -0.59
C HIS A 178 10.67 10.35 -0.28
N LEU A 179 11.50 9.52 0.31
CA LEU A 179 12.92 9.77 0.54
C LEU A 179 13.77 9.10 -0.54
N ARG A 180 13.25 8.06 -1.19
CA ARG A 180 13.99 7.24 -2.16
C ARG A 180 13.10 6.41 -3.07
N ARG A 181 13.71 5.87 -4.13
CA ARG A 181 13.18 4.80 -4.99
C ARG A 181 14.20 3.67 -5.05
N TYR A 182 13.77 2.45 -5.27
CA TYR A 182 14.60 1.26 -5.16
C TYR A 182 14.94 0.65 -6.52
N SER A 183 16.12 0.04 -6.61
CA SER A 183 16.42 -1.06 -7.51
C SER A 183 16.33 -2.37 -6.72
N LEU A 184 16.30 -3.52 -7.42
CA LEU A 184 16.39 -4.81 -6.73
C LEU A 184 17.61 -4.89 -5.83
N GLU A 185 18.77 -4.47 -6.35
CA GLU A 185 20.04 -4.51 -5.61
C GLU A 185 19.97 -3.68 -4.32
N THR A 186 19.46 -2.44 -4.41
CA THR A 186 19.34 -1.57 -3.23
C THR A 186 18.36 -2.12 -2.21
N LEU A 187 17.17 -2.58 -2.65
CA LEU A 187 16.17 -3.17 -1.77
C LEU A 187 16.71 -4.45 -1.10
N GLN A 188 17.31 -5.35 -1.88
CA GLN A 188 17.89 -6.59 -1.35
C GLN A 188 18.98 -6.31 -0.33
N ARG A 189 19.92 -5.40 -0.61
CA ARG A 189 20.97 -5.01 0.32
C ARG A 189 20.40 -4.46 1.63
N THR A 190 19.41 -3.58 1.54
CA THR A 190 18.76 -2.99 2.71
C THR A 190 18.07 -4.04 3.56
N VAL A 191 17.27 -4.94 2.96
CA VAL A 191 16.47 -5.91 3.68
C VAL A 191 17.32 -7.07 4.20
N CYS A 192 18.24 -7.62 3.39
CA CYS A 192 19.08 -8.74 3.80
C CYS A 192 20.10 -8.39 4.91
N ALA A 193 20.36 -7.10 5.15
CA ALA A 193 21.16 -6.67 6.31
C ALA A 193 20.45 -6.92 7.66
N SER A 194 19.19 -7.32 7.66
CA SER A 194 18.35 -7.62 8.84
C SER A 194 17.92 -9.10 8.89
N ASP A 195 18.78 -10.01 8.46
CA ASP A 195 18.58 -11.48 8.50
C ASP A 195 17.40 -11.98 7.65
N TYR A 196 17.17 -11.35 6.50
CA TYR A 196 16.21 -11.81 5.51
C TYR A 196 16.91 -12.37 4.26
N SER A 197 16.28 -13.36 3.63
CA SER A 197 16.71 -13.93 2.35
C SER A 197 15.68 -13.69 1.26
N LEU A 198 16.10 -13.19 0.10
CA LEU A 198 15.24 -12.95 -1.05
C LEU A 198 14.78 -14.28 -1.67
N ILE A 199 13.45 -14.46 -1.81
CA ILE A 199 12.84 -15.65 -2.40
C ILE A 199 12.37 -15.40 -3.83
N ALA A 200 11.63 -14.32 -4.03
CA ALA A 200 11.02 -13.99 -5.31
C ALA A 200 10.88 -12.47 -5.47
N TRP A 201 10.82 -12.00 -6.70
CA TRP A 201 10.61 -10.59 -6.97
C TRP A 201 10.11 -10.37 -8.40
N SER A 202 9.52 -9.21 -8.63
CA SER A 202 9.16 -8.70 -9.95
C SER A 202 9.20 -7.18 -9.97
N TYR A 203 9.77 -6.60 -11.02
CA TYR A 203 9.34 -5.26 -11.41
C TYR A 203 7.92 -5.35 -11.96
N TRP A 204 7.18 -4.26 -11.91
CA TRP A 204 5.87 -4.16 -12.52
C TRP A 204 5.53 -2.72 -12.87
N GLY A 205 4.52 -2.54 -13.73
CA GLY A 205 4.16 -1.25 -14.27
C GLY A 205 5.03 -0.83 -15.46
N LEU A 206 5.68 -1.77 -16.17
CA LEU A 206 6.45 -1.48 -17.38
C LEU A 206 5.64 -0.71 -18.44
N PRO A 207 4.37 -1.07 -18.76
CA PRO A 207 3.57 -0.32 -19.72
C PRO A 207 3.24 1.12 -19.28
N LEU A 208 3.40 1.43 -17.99
CA LEU A 208 3.16 2.76 -17.43
C LEU A 208 4.39 3.68 -17.52
N VAL A 209 5.56 3.13 -17.87
CA VAL A 209 6.82 3.89 -17.94
C VAL A 209 6.71 5.12 -18.85
N PRO A 210 6.15 5.05 -20.06
CA PRO A 210 5.99 6.23 -20.91
C PRO A 210 5.14 7.32 -20.25
N ALA A 211 4.03 6.94 -19.61
CA ALA A 211 3.16 7.89 -18.91
C ALA A 211 3.87 8.57 -17.71
N VAL A 212 4.67 7.81 -16.96
CA VAL A 212 5.47 8.35 -15.85
C VAL A 212 6.53 9.33 -16.36
N LEU A 213 7.18 9.05 -17.50
CA LEU A 213 8.16 9.95 -18.09
C LEU A 213 7.50 11.25 -18.60
N VAL A 214 6.35 11.14 -19.26
CA VAL A 214 5.57 12.31 -19.71
C VAL A 214 5.16 13.15 -18.50
N ARG A 215 4.63 12.52 -17.45
CA ARG A 215 4.28 13.21 -16.20
C ARG A 215 5.49 13.91 -15.58
N LYS A 216 6.64 13.24 -15.52
CA LYS A 216 7.87 13.82 -15.00
C LYS A 216 8.26 15.09 -15.77
N LEU A 217 8.19 15.06 -17.11
CA LEU A 217 8.48 16.22 -17.95
C LEU A 217 7.45 17.34 -17.74
N TRP A 218 6.17 16.99 -17.63
CA TRP A 218 5.09 17.96 -17.43
C TRP A 218 5.16 18.66 -16.08
N LEU A 219 5.62 17.96 -15.04
CA LEU A 219 5.79 18.50 -13.68
C LEU A 219 7.13 19.25 -13.49
N LEU A 220 7.96 19.39 -14.53
CA LEU A 220 9.18 20.19 -14.44
C LEU A 220 8.84 21.66 -14.17
N GLY A 221 9.23 22.13 -12.98
CA GLY A 221 8.99 23.51 -12.56
C GLY A 221 7.63 23.78 -11.90
N GLU A 222 6.73 22.79 -11.82
CA GLU A 222 5.49 22.92 -11.04
C GLU A 222 5.84 22.93 -9.54
N ARG A 223 5.19 23.82 -8.76
CA ARG A 223 5.39 24.01 -7.32
C ARG A 223 4.11 23.82 -6.51
N ASP A 224 2.97 23.76 -7.19
CA ASP A 224 1.66 23.56 -6.56
C ASP A 224 1.51 22.09 -6.21
N GLN A 225 1.53 21.77 -4.90
CA GLN A 225 1.44 20.41 -4.39
C GLN A 225 0.14 19.71 -4.80
N ASP A 226 -1.00 20.42 -4.79
CA ASP A 226 -2.28 19.83 -5.15
C ASP A 226 -2.31 19.43 -6.63
N LYS A 227 -1.75 20.25 -7.51
CA LYS A 227 -1.59 19.91 -8.93
C LYS A 227 -0.64 18.77 -9.15
N ILE A 228 0.46 18.71 -8.40
CA ILE A 228 1.45 17.62 -8.49
C ILE A 228 0.81 16.30 -8.09
N ILE A 229 0.09 16.26 -6.97
CA ILE A 229 -0.56 15.04 -6.47
C ILE A 229 -1.69 14.61 -7.40
N THR A 230 -2.55 15.54 -7.85
CA THR A 230 -3.65 15.23 -8.78
C THR A 230 -3.17 14.84 -10.17
N ALA A 231 -2.02 15.32 -10.62
CA ALA A 231 -1.34 14.85 -11.84
C ALA A 231 -0.77 13.44 -11.69
N GLY A 232 -0.79 12.86 -10.48
CA GLY A 232 -0.46 11.48 -10.20
C GLY A 232 -1.37 10.52 -10.98
N PHE A 233 -1.73 9.43 -10.37
CA PHE A 233 -2.62 8.44 -10.99
C PHE A 233 -4.11 8.77 -10.77
N ASP A 234 -4.52 10.05 -10.88
CA ASP A 234 -5.92 10.42 -10.74
C ASP A 234 -6.76 9.82 -11.90
N SER A 235 -7.32 8.67 -11.63
CA SER A 235 -8.21 7.96 -12.55
C SER A 235 -9.69 8.16 -12.20
N ARG A 236 -10.07 9.36 -11.72
CA ARG A 236 -11.49 9.70 -11.49
C ARG A 236 -12.34 9.51 -12.74
N SER A 237 -11.76 9.57 -13.93
CA SER A 237 -12.43 9.18 -15.17
C SER A 237 -12.48 7.64 -15.28
N PRO A 238 -13.68 7.02 -15.27
CA PRO A 238 -13.82 5.57 -15.45
C PRO A 238 -13.20 5.08 -16.78
N ALA A 239 -13.24 5.91 -17.83
CA ALA A 239 -12.65 5.58 -19.14
C ALA A 239 -11.12 5.50 -19.05
N ILE A 240 -10.48 6.45 -18.38
CA ILE A 240 -9.03 6.47 -18.19
C ILE A 240 -8.62 5.28 -17.32
N ASN A 241 -9.33 5.02 -16.21
CA ASN A 241 -9.07 3.88 -15.35
C ASN A 241 -9.16 2.55 -16.10
N LYS A 242 -10.18 2.36 -16.94
CA LYS A 242 -10.35 1.18 -17.79
C LYS A 242 -9.21 1.04 -18.82
N MET A 243 -8.87 2.13 -19.48
CA MET A 243 -7.77 2.16 -20.47
C MET A 243 -6.44 1.81 -19.83
N MET A 244 -6.08 2.45 -18.73
CA MET A 244 -4.84 2.15 -17.98
C MET A 244 -4.83 0.72 -17.44
N GLY A 245 -5.99 0.21 -17.03
CA GLY A 245 -6.16 -1.18 -16.64
C GLY A 245 -5.92 -2.17 -17.79
N LEU A 246 -6.36 -1.88 -19.00
CA LEU A 246 -6.08 -2.69 -20.18
C LEU A 246 -4.59 -2.65 -20.55
N ILE A 247 -4.00 -1.46 -20.58
CA ILE A 247 -2.56 -1.28 -20.87
C ILE A 247 -1.70 -2.07 -19.86
N SER A 248 -2.04 -1.99 -18.57
CA SER A 248 -1.29 -2.70 -17.53
C SER A 248 -1.37 -4.23 -17.62
N ARG A 249 -2.40 -4.78 -18.29
CA ARG A 249 -2.53 -6.23 -18.53
C ARG A 249 -1.60 -6.76 -19.61
N CYS A 250 -1.08 -5.90 -20.49
CA CYS A 250 -0.11 -6.29 -21.53
C CYS A 250 1.25 -6.70 -20.96
N GLU A 251 1.47 -6.47 -19.68
CA GLU A 251 2.71 -6.85 -19.00
C GLU A 251 2.67 -8.31 -18.55
N TRP A 252 3.69 -9.07 -18.95
CA TRP A 252 3.91 -10.42 -18.45
C TRP A 252 4.48 -10.39 -17.03
N LEU A 253 3.90 -11.16 -16.11
CA LEU A 253 4.32 -11.24 -14.71
C LEU A 253 4.69 -12.69 -14.32
N PRO A 254 5.73 -12.94 -13.53
CA PRO A 254 6.71 -11.94 -13.04
C PRO A 254 7.69 -11.53 -14.15
N GLN A 255 8.15 -10.27 -14.11
CA GLN A 255 9.17 -9.78 -15.04
C GLN A 255 10.37 -9.15 -14.30
N LYS A 256 11.53 -9.12 -14.97
CA LYS A 256 12.82 -8.79 -14.37
C LYS A 256 13.50 -7.57 -15.01
N VAL A 257 12.85 -6.93 -15.98
CA VAL A 257 13.48 -5.93 -16.83
C VAL A 257 13.41 -4.54 -16.21
N LEU A 258 12.22 -3.96 -16.08
CA LEU A 258 12.01 -2.58 -15.69
C LEU A 258 10.55 -2.39 -15.24
N GLY A 259 10.33 -1.46 -14.32
CA GLY A 259 8.98 -1.09 -13.90
C GLY A 259 8.94 0.22 -13.12
N THR A 260 7.76 0.72 -12.90
CA THR A 260 7.53 1.88 -12.02
C THR A 260 7.54 1.49 -10.55
N SER A 261 7.35 0.19 -10.28
CA SER A 261 7.34 -0.38 -8.94
C SER A 261 8.09 -1.72 -8.90
N LEU A 262 8.52 -2.10 -7.71
CA LEU A 262 9.23 -3.35 -7.41
C LEU A 262 8.50 -4.04 -6.25
N MET A 263 8.12 -5.30 -6.47
CA MET A 263 7.62 -6.17 -5.40
C MET A 263 8.62 -7.29 -5.14
N ALA A 264 8.94 -7.53 -3.88
CA ALA A 264 9.88 -8.57 -3.46
C ALA A 264 9.35 -9.35 -2.26
N VAL A 265 9.66 -10.63 -2.24
CA VAL A 265 9.27 -11.60 -1.20
C VAL A 265 10.53 -12.09 -0.52
N PHE A 266 10.58 -11.96 0.78
CA PHE A 266 11.70 -12.39 1.61
C PHE A 266 11.24 -13.41 2.64
N SER A 267 12.16 -14.29 3.06
CA SER A 267 11.98 -15.16 4.23
C SER A 267 12.84 -14.64 5.37
N ALA A 268 12.30 -14.62 6.58
CA ALA A 268 13.13 -14.51 7.76
C ALA A 268 14.00 -15.77 7.94
N ALA A 269 15.20 -15.59 8.48
CA ALA A 269 16.10 -16.67 8.82
C ALA A 269 15.54 -17.59 9.91
#